data_b5988036ec69b1df3780917bd6737ef8
#
_entry.id   b5988036ec69b1df3780917bd6737ef8
#
_cell.length_a   1.000
_cell.length_b   1.000
_cell.length_c   1.000
_cell.angle_alpha   90.00
_cell.angle_beta   90.00
_cell.angle_gamma   90.00
#
_symmetry.space_group_name_H-M   'P 1'
#
loop_
_entity.id
_entity.type
_entity.pdbx_description
1 polymer ?
#
loop_
_entity_poly.entity_id
_entity_poly.type
_entity_poly.pdbx_seq_one_letter_code
_entity_poly.pdbx_strand_id
1 'polypeptide(L)'
;MYGMKQDLHTNYWVYIRAGGNKVFEEFLIFMFKYQIITMKVLQINTRYYNGGSTGRITFDLKKVMEANGIESYVAFGFGYNPKDNEKDTVYRIESDRELFISKLWTKATGHHGFNNKCETRRLLAWIDEIKPDIIHMHNIHNHYVNVRMLLEYISTKNIPCVLTMHDCWTFTGHCAYFDYSGCEKWKTGCNHCPSLRDYPKTFAPIDPSSWNYKMKKKLFAPLNITFVSPSQWLCDLQKQSFLKDKPCVVINNGVDMSVFHPIKSNVREEYGIGNRKMILAVAGGLATRKGKDYLLKLPSLLNEDEVLVLVGLKKGQEALLPTTNKVIGIQRSKTPDELVGLYSEADVFINPTLEDNFPTTNLEALACGTPIVTFNTGGSAEVVTSETGLVVDKGDMDGLLSAIRTILNKGKEQYVDACRKKAESDYNKEIQYGKYIELYKNILSR
;
A
#
# COMPACT_ATOMS: atom_id res chain seq x y z
N MET A 1 53.82 -3.61 -18.65
CA MET A 1 53.23 -2.45 -17.99
C MET A 1 51.73 -2.74 -17.80
N TYR A 2 51.28 -2.71 -16.59
CA TYR A 2 49.85 -2.86 -16.29
C TYR A 2 49.21 -1.48 -16.16
N GLY A 3 48.17 -1.21 -16.92
CA GLY A 3 47.40 0.03 -16.78
C GLY A 3 46.04 -0.28 -16.20
N MET A 4 45.63 0.45 -15.14
CA MET A 4 44.27 0.44 -14.64
C MET A 4 43.47 1.52 -15.34
N LYS A 5 42.32 1.20 -15.90
CA LYS A 5 41.29 2.18 -16.31
C LYS A 5 40.05 1.91 -15.56
N GLN A 6 39.49 2.97 -14.97
CA GLN A 6 38.22 2.95 -14.30
C GLN A 6 37.11 3.21 -15.34
N ASP A 7 36.18 2.31 -15.46
CA ASP A 7 34.97 2.56 -16.21
C ASP A 7 34.02 3.36 -15.33
N LEU A 8 33.60 4.54 -15.78
CA LEU A 8 32.73 5.47 -15.05
C LEU A 8 31.30 4.98 -14.90
N HIS A 9 30.94 3.88 -15.53
CA HIS A 9 29.58 3.33 -15.49
C HIS A 9 29.43 2.03 -14.68
N THR A 10 30.51 1.44 -14.25
CA THR A 10 30.49 0.25 -13.39
C THR A 10 31.60 0.35 -12.34
N ASN A 11 31.30 0.11 -11.07
CA ASN A 11 32.26 0.12 -9.97
C ASN A 11 33.19 -1.13 -9.98
N TYR A 12 33.56 -1.65 -11.14
CA TYR A 12 34.42 -2.80 -11.29
C TYR A 12 35.77 -2.41 -11.92
N TRP A 13 36.88 -2.86 -11.32
CA TRP A 13 38.21 -2.72 -11.85
C TRP A 13 38.49 -3.87 -12.84
N VAL A 14 38.77 -3.56 -14.11
CA VAL A 14 39.18 -4.53 -15.13
C VAL A 14 40.67 -4.49 -15.29
N TYR A 15 41.31 -5.62 -15.03
CA TYR A 15 42.76 -5.80 -15.37
C TYR A 15 42.93 -6.10 -16.85
N ILE A 16 43.48 -5.20 -17.61
CA ILE A 16 43.84 -5.44 -19.03
C ILE A 16 45.26 -5.92 -19.09
N ARG A 17 45.45 -7.17 -19.46
CA ARG A 17 46.75 -7.74 -19.79
C ARG A 17 46.98 -7.64 -21.30
N ALA A 18 48.01 -6.93 -21.74
CA ALA A 18 48.43 -6.93 -23.14
C ALA A 18 49.09 -8.27 -23.49
N GLY A 19 48.40 -9.15 -24.18
CA GLY A 19 48.87 -10.44 -24.67
C GLY A 19 47.67 -11.40 -24.79
N GLY A 20 47.31 -11.77 -26.00
CA GLY A 20 46.16 -12.58 -26.35
C GLY A 20 46.10 -13.89 -25.56
N ASN A 21 45.12 -14.01 -24.72
CA ASN A 21 44.84 -15.19 -23.94
C ASN A 21 43.38 -15.61 -24.17
N LYS A 22 43.18 -16.84 -24.65
CA LYS A 22 41.89 -17.47 -24.94
C LYS A 22 40.89 -17.32 -23.78
N VAL A 23 41.37 -17.28 -22.54
CA VAL A 23 40.61 -17.07 -21.32
C VAL A 23 39.98 -15.66 -21.27
N PHE A 24 40.61 -14.65 -21.87
CA PHE A 24 40.05 -13.29 -21.93
C PHE A 24 38.95 -13.16 -22.98
N GLU A 25 39.16 -13.84 -24.15
CA GLU A 25 38.07 -13.93 -25.15
C GLU A 25 36.89 -14.74 -24.64
N GLU A 26 37.11 -15.84 -23.91
CA GLU A 26 36.06 -16.60 -23.26
C GLU A 26 35.37 -15.81 -22.14
N PHE A 27 36.10 -15.00 -21.37
CA PHE A 27 35.55 -14.09 -20.38
C PHE A 27 34.77 -12.93 -21.02
N LEU A 28 35.25 -12.34 -22.09
CA LEU A 28 34.51 -11.35 -22.87
C LEU A 28 33.27 -11.97 -23.53
N ILE A 29 33.39 -13.17 -24.10
CA ILE A 29 32.25 -13.91 -24.66
C ILE A 29 31.27 -14.31 -23.56
N PHE A 30 31.76 -14.66 -22.36
CA PHE A 30 30.93 -14.87 -21.19
C PHE A 30 30.25 -13.56 -20.74
N MET A 31 30.96 -12.44 -20.65
CA MET A 31 30.42 -11.12 -20.35
C MET A 31 29.46 -10.61 -21.44
N PHE A 32 29.73 -10.88 -22.74
CA PHE A 32 28.82 -10.58 -23.84
C PHE A 32 27.65 -11.56 -23.95
N LYS A 33 27.84 -12.83 -23.59
CA LYS A 33 26.77 -13.84 -23.51
C LYS A 33 25.89 -13.70 -22.29
N TYR A 34 26.46 -13.20 -21.20
CA TYR A 34 25.74 -12.69 -20.02
C TYR A 34 25.78 -11.16 -20.06
N GLN A 35 25.30 -10.58 -21.16
CA GLN A 35 24.73 -9.24 -21.09
C GLN A 35 23.68 -9.37 -20.00
N ILE A 36 23.97 -8.86 -18.81
CA ILE A 36 22.98 -8.70 -17.74
C ILE A 36 21.97 -7.75 -18.37
N ILE A 37 20.94 -8.33 -19.00
CA ILE A 37 19.78 -7.55 -19.43
C ILE A 37 19.22 -7.06 -18.12
N THR A 38 19.60 -5.85 -17.73
CA THR A 38 19.08 -5.20 -16.55
C THR A 38 17.61 -4.95 -16.83
N MET A 39 16.74 -5.71 -16.17
CA MET A 39 15.30 -5.55 -16.30
C MET A 39 14.90 -4.13 -15.87
N LYS A 40 14.14 -3.44 -16.72
CA LYS A 40 13.62 -2.09 -16.45
C LYS A 40 12.17 -2.17 -16.01
N VAL A 41 11.88 -1.73 -14.79
CA VAL A 41 10.52 -1.71 -14.25
C VAL A 41 10.08 -0.28 -13.97
N LEU A 42 8.96 0.13 -14.55
CA LEU A 42 8.32 1.41 -14.25
C LEU A 42 7.13 1.19 -13.31
N GLN A 43 7.19 1.76 -12.12
CA GLN A 43 6.03 1.86 -11.22
C GLN A 43 5.23 3.14 -11.50
N ILE A 44 3.90 3.05 -11.51
CA ILE A 44 3.00 4.21 -11.64
C ILE A 44 2.05 4.24 -10.44
N ASN A 45 2.08 5.31 -9.63
CA ASN A 45 1.24 5.45 -8.46
C ASN A 45 0.74 6.89 -8.26
N THR A 46 -0.32 7.04 -7.48
CA THR A 46 -0.82 8.36 -7.06
C THR A 46 0.22 9.13 -6.24
N ARG A 47 0.95 8.45 -5.36
CA ARG A 47 1.92 9.02 -4.42
C ARG A 47 3.20 8.21 -4.37
N TYR A 48 4.26 8.86 -3.90
CA TYR A 48 5.58 8.26 -3.70
C TYR A 48 6.15 8.67 -2.35
N TYR A 49 7.04 7.85 -1.77
CA TYR A 49 7.75 8.08 -0.51
C TYR A 49 6.79 8.29 0.68
N ASN A 50 6.68 9.49 1.25
CA ASN A 50 5.89 9.82 2.43
C ASN A 50 4.38 10.02 2.17
N GLY A 51 3.88 9.59 1.02
CA GLY A 51 2.50 9.79 0.59
C GLY A 51 1.48 8.79 1.14
N GLY A 52 1.60 8.30 2.37
CA GLY A 52 0.76 7.25 2.95
C GLY A 52 1.27 5.84 2.63
N SER A 53 0.51 4.79 3.03
CA SER A 53 0.95 3.39 2.90
C SER A 53 1.35 3.00 1.48
N THR A 54 0.53 3.33 0.47
CA THR A 54 0.82 2.96 -0.93
C THR A 54 2.05 3.68 -1.49
N GLY A 55 2.28 4.94 -1.09
CA GLY A 55 3.49 5.68 -1.46
C GLY A 55 4.75 5.06 -0.84
N ARG A 56 4.65 4.60 0.40
CA ARG A 56 5.74 3.89 1.08
C ARG A 56 6.03 2.54 0.44
N ILE A 57 4.99 1.76 0.09
CA ILE A 57 5.14 0.49 -0.63
C ILE A 57 5.87 0.69 -1.96
N THR A 58 5.48 1.70 -2.77
CA THR A 58 6.16 2.02 -4.03
C THR A 58 7.63 2.36 -3.83
N PHE A 59 7.94 3.14 -2.79
CA PHE A 59 9.32 3.50 -2.44
C PHE A 59 10.15 2.29 -2.00
N ASP A 60 9.63 1.50 -1.07
CA ASP A 60 10.33 0.33 -0.54
C ASP A 60 10.52 -0.73 -1.63
N LEU A 61 9.53 -0.97 -2.49
CA LEU A 61 9.65 -1.87 -3.63
C LEU A 61 10.73 -1.39 -4.63
N LYS A 62 10.82 -0.05 -4.91
CA LYS A 62 11.91 0.51 -5.72
C LYS A 62 13.26 0.17 -5.10
N LYS A 63 13.42 0.35 -3.78
CA LYS A 63 14.68 0.05 -3.08
C LYS A 63 15.05 -1.44 -3.14
N VAL A 64 14.08 -2.32 -2.96
CA VAL A 64 14.31 -3.77 -3.09
C VAL A 64 14.69 -4.16 -4.53
N MET A 65 14.05 -3.59 -5.55
CA MET A 65 14.42 -3.79 -6.94
C MET A 65 15.84 -3.33 -7.24
N GLU A 66 16.21 -2.11 -6.83
CA GLU A 66 17.56 -1.55 -7.01
C GLU A 66 18.63 -2.43 -6.34
N ALA A 67 18.36 -2.89 -5.10
CA ALA A 67 19.25 -3.80 -4.37
C ALA A 67 19.44 -5.16 -5.08
N ASN A 68 18.51 -5.55 -5.95
CA ASN A 68 18.56 -6.77 -6.76
C ASN A 68 19.01 -6.51 -8.22
N GLY A 69 19.61 -5.35 -8.53
CA GLY A 69 20.18 -5.04 -9.83
C GLY A 69 19.13 -4.73 -10.92
N ILE A 70 17.91 -4.36 -10.54
CA ILE A 70 16.83 -3.98 -11.46
C ILE A 70 16.82 -2.46 -11.61
N GLU A 71 16.79 -1.97 -12.84
CA GLU A 71 16.58 -0.55 -13.12
C GLU A 71 15.13 -0.16 -12.78
N SER A 72 14.94 0.56 -11.69
CA SER A 72 13.61 0.88 -11.16
C SER A 72 13.27 2.35 -11.35
N TYR A 73 12.21 2.60 -12.09
CA TYR A 73 11.63 3.91 -12.37
C TYR A 73 10.30 4.09 -11.66
N VAL A 74 9.97 5.32 -11.27
CA VAL A 74 8.68 5.65 -10.65
C VAL A 74 8.09 6.89 -11.29
N ALA A 75 6.85 6.80 -11.78
CA ALA A 75 6.02 7.94 -12.11
C ALA A 75 4.91 8.10 -11.08
N PHE A 76 4.74 9.30 -10.53
CA PHE A 76 3.74 9.53 -9.49
C PHE A 76 2.98 10.86 -9.69
N GLY A 77 1.77 10.93 -9.12
CA GLY A 77 0.90 12.09 -9.28
C GLY A 77 1.37 13.29 -8.48
N PHE A 78 1.43 13.17 -7.14
CA PHE A 78 1.64 14.33 -6.28
C PHE A 78 2.16 13.97 -4.87
N GLY A 79 2.51 15.00 -4.10
CA GLY A 79 2.83 14.89 -2.67
C GLY A 79 4.31 14.69 -2.34
N TYR A 80 5.18 14.74 -3.35
CA TYR A 80 6.62 14.66 -3.20
C TYR A 80 7.30 15.51 -4.29
N ASN A 81 8.46 16.05 -3.99
CA ASN A 81 9.33 16.70 -4.96
C ASN A 81 10.61 15.88 -5.06
N PRO A 82 10.92 15.26 -6.22
CA PRO A 82 12.13 14.46 -6.39
C PRO A 82 13.38 15.31 -6.11
N LYS A 83 14.34 14.71 -5.40
CA LYS A 83 15.67 15.29 -5.20
C LYS A 83 16.46 15.28 -6.52
N ASP A 84 17.53 16.08 -6.62
CA ASP A 84 18.31 16.18 -7.86
C ASP A 84 18.87 14.82 -8.31
N ASN A 85 19.33 14.01 -7.38
CA ASN A 85 19.82 12.65 -7.65
C ASN A 85 18.75 11.59 -7.95
N GLU A 86 17.48 11.95 -7.88
CA GLU A 86 16.36 11.05 -8.19
C GLU A 86 15.69 11.37 -9.53
N LYS A 87 15.96 12.55 -10.12
CA LYS A 87 15.22 13.08 -11.28
C LYS A 87 15.26 12.18 -12.51
N ASP A 88 16.30 11.40 -12.68
CA ASP A 88 16.44 10.49 -13.83
C ASP A 88 15.54 9.25 -13.69
N THR A 89 15.18 8.87 -12.47
CA THR A 89 14.41 7.65 -12.19
C THR A 89 13.05 7.90 -11.53
N VAL A 90 12.77 9.15 -11.10
CA VAL A 90 11.54 9.51 -10.39
C VAL A 90 10.87 10.70 -11.06
N TYR A 91 9.76 10.44 -11.74
CA TYR A 91 9.03 11.41 -12.55
C TYR A 91 7.73 11.87 -11.86
N ARG A 92 7.60 13.18 -11.62
CA ARG A 92 6.35 13.78 -11.13
C ARG A 92 5.47 14.17 -12.32
N ILE A 93 4.28 13.57 -12.40
CA ILE A 93 3.37 13.71 -13.54
C ILE A 93 2.72 15.10 -13.58
N GLU A 94 2.27 15.62 -12.41
CA GLU A 94 1.55 16.89 -12.31
C GLU A 94 2.33 17.96 -11.53
N SER A 95 2.26 19.21 -11.99
CA SER A 95 2.58 20.37 -11.18
C SER A 95 1.45 20.65 -10.15
N ASP A 96 1.72 21.48 -9.13
CA ASP A 96 0.71 21.82 -8.11
C ASP A 96 -0.50 22.54 -8.70
N ARG A 97 -0.29 23.35 -9.75
CA ARG A 97 -1.35 24.05 -10.47
C ARG A 97 -2.26 23.09 -11.25
N GLU A 98 -1.65 22.16 -11.98
CA GLU A 98 -2.37 21.12 -12.72
C GLU A 98 -3.17 20.23 -11.77
N LEU A 99 -2.56 19.84 -10.66
CA LEU A 99 -3.21 19.08 -9.60
C LEU A 99 -4.49 19.73 -9.08
N PHE A 100 -4.47 21.07 -8.85
CA PHE A 100 -5.64 21.78 -8.36
C PHE A 100 -6.79 21.74 -9.39
N ILE A 101 -6.50 22.01 -10.65
CA ILE A 101 -7.50 22.02 -11.75
C ILE A 101 -8.07 20.62 -11.95
N SER A 102 -7.22 19.61 -12.04
CA SER A 102 -7.58 18.21 -12.24
C SER A 102 -8.48 17.68 -11.12
N LYS A 103 -8.14 18.05 -9.87
CA LYS A 103 -8.93 17.68 -8.70
C LYS A 103 -10.33 18.29 -8.72
N LEU A 104 -10.44 19.55 -9.09
CA LEU A 104 -11.73 20.23 -9.20
C LEU A 104 -12.60 19.58 -10.28
N TRP A 105 -12.04 19.39 -11.47
CA TRP A 105 -12.73 18.79 -12.61
C TRP A 105 -13.18 17.35 -12.31
N THR A 106 -12.28 16.54 -11.74
CA THR A 106 -12.58 15.14 -11.39
C THR A 106 -13.71 15.05 -10.36
N LYS A 107 -13.71 15.94 -9.37
CA LYS A 107 -14.80 15.99 -8.37
C LYS A 107 -16.13 16.43 -8.97
N ALA A 108 -16.10 17.35 -9.92
CA ALA A 108 -17.30 17.86 -10.58
C ALA A 108 -17.92 16.83 -11.55
N THR A 109 -17.09 16.05 -12.24
CA THR A 109 -17.56 15.08 -13.25
C THR A 109 -17.70 13.66 -12.73
N GLY A 110 -16.99 13.29 -11.64
CA GLY A 110 -16.92 11.92 -11.12
C GLY A 110 -16.15 10.93 -12.00
N HIS A 111 -15.48 11.41 -13.06
CA HIS A 111 -14.66 10.59 -13.94
C HIS A 111 -13.23 10.49 -13.41
N HIS A 112 -13.07 9.83 -12.26
CA HIS A 112 -11.76 9.58 -11.66
C HIS A 112 -10.88 8.72 -12.58
N GLY A 113 -9.65 9.21 -12.85
CA GLY A 113 -8.71 8.53 -13.75
C GLY A 113 -8.98 8.75 -15.24
N PHE A 114 -9.89 9.63 -15.66
CA PHE A 114 -10.19 9.87 -17.08
C PHE A 114 -9.94 11.29 -17.57
N ASN A 115 -9.35 12.13 -16.71
CA ASN A 115 -8.91 13.49 -17.04
C ASN A 115 -7.40 13.50 -17.35
N ASN A 116 -6.75 14.66 -17.34
CA ASN A 116 -5.28 14.82 -17.40
C ASN A 116 -4.62 14.34 -18.69
N LYS A 117 -5.18 14.75 -19.83
CA LYS A 117 -4.68 14.33 -21.13
C LYS A 117 -3.28 14.88 -21.47
N CYS A 118 -2.98 16.13 -21.08
CA CYS A 118 -1.69 16.76 -21.37
C CYS A 118 -0.57 16.12 -20.54
N GLU A 119 -0.81 15.96 -19.25
CA GLU A 119 0.10 15.35 -18.29
C GLU A 119 0.40 13.91 -18.68
N THR A 120 -0.64 13.18 -19.08
CA THR A 120 -0.49 11.80 -19.55
C THR A 120 0.31 11.73 -20.86
N ARG A 121 0.16 12.66 -21.82
CA ARG A 121 1.02 12.67 -23.01
C ARG A 121 2.49 12.84 -22.66
N ARG A 122 2.82 13.73 -21.71
CA ARG A 122 4.20 13.91 -21.23
C ARG A 122 4.73 12.64 -20.57
N LEU A 123 3.90 11.97 -19.75
CA LEU A 123 4.24 10.69 -19.17
C LEU A 123 4.52 9.62 -20.25
N LEU A 124 3.66 9.52 -21.28
CA LEU A 124 3.84 8.53 -22.35
C LEU A 124 5.12 8.79 -23.16
N ALA A 125 5.48 10.06 -23.40
CA ALA A 125 6.74 10.42 -24.03
C ALA A 125 7.95 9.97 -23.17
N TRP A 126 7.90 10.18 -21.85
CA TRP A 126 8.93 9.72 -20.94
C TRP A 126 9.01 8.18 -20.90
N ILE A 127 7.88 7.46 -20.98
CA ILE A 127 7.86 5.99 -21.09
C ILE A 127 8.54 5.52 -22.39
N ASP A 128 8.35 6.24 -23.52
CA ASP A 128 9.05 5.94 -24.78
C ASP A 128 10.56 6.17 -24.68
N GLU A 129 11.05 7.08 -23.82
CA GLU A 129 12.47 7.32 -23.55
C GLU A 129 13.10 6.19 -22.73
N ILE A 130 12.48 5.82 -21.59
CA ILE A 130 13.02 4.82 -20.66
C ILE A 130 12.86 3.39 -21.17
N LYS A 131 11.83 3.11 -21.99
CA LYS A 131 11.50 1.80 -22.58
C LYS A 131 11.46 0.70 -21.52
N PRO A 132 10.53 0.72 -20.56
CA PRO A 132 10.46 -0.27 -19.52
C PRO A 132 10.04 -1.63 -20.09
N ASP A 133 10.61 -2.71 -19.55
CA ASP A 133 10.22 -4.08 -19.88
C ASP A 133 8.86 -4.44 -19.24
N ILE A 134 8.57 -3.85 -18.08
CA ILE A 134 7.30 -4.03 -17.35
C ILE A 134 6.81 -2.69 -16.82
N ILE A 135 5.51 -2.47 -16.94
CA ILE A 135 4.82 -1.36 -16.25
C ILE A 135 4.04 -1.94 -15.06
N HIS A 136 4.41 -1.54 -13.84
CA HIS A 136 3.72 -1.89 -12.62
C HIS A 136 2.86 -0.73 -12.11
N MET A 137 1.56 -0.87 -12.27
CA MET A 137 0.59 0.11 -11.81
C MET A 137 0.13 -0.19 -10.38
N HIS A 138 -0.06 0.87 -9.58
CA HIS A 138 -0.71 0.82 -8.28
C HIS A 138 -2.05 1.55 -8.35
N ASN A 139 -2.26 2.61 -7.56
CA ASN A 139 -3.48 3.39 -7.62
C ASN A 139 -3.48 4.32 -8.83
N ILE A 140 -4.16 3.93 -9.91
CA ILE A 140 -4.32 4.73 -11.14
C ILE A 140 -5.60 5.58 -11.16
N HIS A 141 -6.38 5.54 -10.10
CA HIS A 141 -7.54 6.40 -9.90
C HIS A 141 -7.16 7.81 -9.42
N ASN A 142 -8.14 8.63 -9.06
CA ASN A 142 -8.01 10.04 -8.72
C ASN A 142 -7.90 10.96 -9.96
N HIS A 143 -6.91 11.83 -10.02
CA HIS A 143 -6.92 12.97 -10.93
C HIS A 143 -5.53 13.32 -11.48
N TYR A 144 -4.61 12.36 -11.58
CA TYR A 144 -3.22 12.61 -11.99
C TYR A 144 -2.84 11.97 -13.33
N VAL A 145 -3.59 10.99 -13.79
CA VAL A 145 -3.32 10.27 -15.05
C VAL A 145 -4.64 9.99 -15.78
N ASN A 146 -4.59 9.97 -17.10
CA ASN A 146 -5.69 9.49 -17.92
C ASN A 146 -5.54 8.01 -18.18
N VAL A 147 -6.30 7.20 -17.44
CA VAL A 147 -6.25 5.74 -17.47
C VAL A 147 -6.54 5.21 -18.88
N ARG A 148 -7.46 5.84 -19.63
CA ARG A 148 -7.76 5.42 -20.99
C ARG A 148 -6.52 5.53 -21.87
N MET A 149 -5.87 6.69 -21.90
CA MET A 149 -4.66 6.90 -22.72
C MET A 149 -3.52 5.96 -22.31
N LEU A 150 -3.31 5.77 -21.00
CA LEU A 150 -2.28 4.89 -20.47
C LEU A 150 -2.51 3.43 -20.86
N LEU A 151 -3.73 2.90 -20.65
CA LEU A 151 -4.03 1.51 -20.95
C LEU A 151 -4.11 1.22 -22.46
N GLU A 152 -4.62 2.16 -23.28
CA GLU A 152 -4.58 2.08 -24.74
C GLU A 152 -3.12 2.08 -25.25
N TYR A 153 -2.24 2.89 -24.69
CA TYR A 153 -0.81 2.89 -25.01
C TYR A 153 -0.14 1.57 -24.64
N ILE A 154 -0.32 1.07 -23.42
CA ILE A 154 0.22 -0.23 -22.95
C ILE A 154 -0.24 -1.35 -23.87
N SER A 155 -1.52 -1.38 -24.24
CA SER A 155 -2.09 -2.37 -25.15
C SER A 155 -1.47 -2.29 -26.54
N THR A 156 -1.34 -1.07 -27.11
CA THR A 156 -0.80 -0.85 -28.46
C THR A 156 0.67 -1.25 -28.55
N LYS A 157 1.46 -0.98 -27.51
CA LYS A 157 2.88 -1.33 -27.40
C LYS A 157 3.10 -2.78 -26.96
N ASN A 158 2.03 -3.48 -26.57
CA ASN A 158 2.07 -4.83 -26.00
C ASN A 158 3.05 -4.98 -24.83
N ILE A 159 3.15 -3.95 -23.98
CA ILE A 159 4.02 -3.97 -22.80
C ILE A 159 3.37 -4.83 -21.71
N PRO A 160 4.06 -5.86 -21.19
CA PRO A 160 3.57 -6.62 -20.06
C PRO A 160 3.32 -5.70 -18.86
N CYS A 161 2.21 -5.89 -18.16
CA CYS A 161 1.91 -5.05 -17.03
C CYS A 161 1.41 -5.81 -15.80
N VAL A 162 1.73 -5.26 -14.65
CA VAL A 162 1.24 -5.69 -13.33
C VAL A 162 0.39 -4.56 -12.75
N LEU A 163 -0.68 -4.89 -12.05
CA LEU A 163 -1.45 -3.94 -11.27
C LEU A 163 -1.68 -4.46 -9.86
N THR A 164 -1.07 -3.79 -8.87
CA THR A 164 -1.36 -4.07 -7.47
C THR A 164 -2.62 -3.33 -7.04
N MET A 165 -3.64 -4.10 -6.69
CA MET A 165 -4.93 -3.59 -6.22
C MET A 165 -4.84 -3.26 -4.73
N HIS A 166 -4.72 -1.97 -4.39
CA HIS A 166 -4.77 -1.52 -3.00
C HIS A 166 -6.20 -1.29 -2.48
N ASP A 167 -7.15 -1.27 -3.40
CA ASP A 167 -8.58 -1.11 -3.17
C ASP A 167 -9.39 -1.70 -4.34
N CYS A 168 -10.72 -1.59 -4.27
CA CYS A 168 -11.63 -2.19 -5.25
C CYS A 168 -11.92 -1.32 -6.49
N TRP A 169 -11.31 -0.13 -6.61
CA TRP A 169 -11.65 0.82 -7.68
C TRP A 169 -11.50 0.22 -9.09
N THR A 170 -10.53 -0.65 -9.27
CA THR A 170 -10.18 -1.22 -10.59
C THR A 170 -11.38 -1.91 -11.27
N PHE A 171 -12.22 -2.62 -10.53
CA PHE A 171 -13.36 -3.37 -11.06
C PHE A 171 -14.73 -2.81 -10.68
N THR A 172 -14.80 -1.68 -9.99
CA THR A 172 -16.06 -0.99 -9.68
C THR A 172 -16.32 0.16 -10.66
N GLY A 173 -17.52 0.74 -10.63
CA GLY A 173 -17.84 1.93 -11.44
C GLY A 173 -17.37 3.24 -10.82
N HIS A 174 -17.14 3.28 -9.51
CA HIS A 174 -16.78 4.49 -8.78
C HIS A 174 -15.94 4.21 -7.54
N CYS A 175 -16.52 3.49 -6.56
CA CYS A 175 -16.00 3.37 -5.21
C CYS A 175 -14.72 2.51 -5.13
N ALA A 176 -13.82 2.90 -4.24
CA ALA A 176 -12.66 2.11 -3.84
C ALA A 176 -13.01 1.11 -2.72
N TYR A 177 -14.11 1.36 -2.01
CA TYR A 177 -14.61 0.55 -0.91
C TYR A 177 -16.12 0.43 -1.03
N PHE A 178 -16.67 -0.77 -0.89
CA PHE A 178 -18.12 -1.02 -1.06
C PHE A 178 -18.67 -2.07 -0.09
N ASP A 179 -17.82 -2.85 0.56
CA ASP A 179 -18.22 -3.98 1.42
C ASP A 179 -18.96 -3.47 2.66
N TYR A 180 -18.52 -2.35 3.25
CA TYR A 180 -19.19 -1.75 4.38
C TYR A 180 -20.60 -1.21 4.07
N SER A 181 -20.88 -0.92 2.80
CA SER A 181 -22.20 -0.50 2.31
C SER A 181 -23.06 -1.63 1.75
N GLY A 182 -22.51 -2.87 1.69
CA GLY A 182 -23.20 -4.05 1.18
C GLY A 182 -23.54 -4.00 -0.32
N CYS A 183 -22.80 -3.23 -1.12
CA CYS A 183 -23.11 -3.04 -2.54
C CYS A 183 -22.56 -4.18 -3.39
N GLU A 184 -23.40 -4.89 -4.12
CA GLU A 184 -23.06 -6.02 -5.01
C GLU A 184 -23.09 -5.66 -6.52
N LYS A 185 -23.42 -4.40 -6.87
CA LYS A 185 -23.62 -4.00 -8.29
C LYS A 185 -22.37 -4.14 -9.15
N TRP A 186 -21.19 -4.07 -8.57
CA TRP A 186 -19.91 -4.24 -9.26
C TRP A 186 -19.75 -5.63 -9.94
N LYS A 187 -20.46 -6.63 -9.50
CA LYS A 187 -20.42 -7.98 -10.08
C LYS A 187 -21.02 -8.02 -11.50
N THR A 188 -22.10 -7.30 -11.74
CA THR A 188 -22.87 -7.36 -12.99
C THR A 188 -22.87 -6.05 -13.77
N GLY A 189 -22.78 -4.91 -13.10
CA GLY A 189 -22.75 -3.58 -13.74
C GLY A 189 -23.13 -2.47 -12.77
N CYS A 190 -22.20 -1.55 -12.51
CA CYS A 190 -22.45 -0.40 -11.64
C CYS A 190 -23.43 0.58 -12.29
N ASN A 191 -24.38 1.05 -11.48
CA ASN A 191 -25.30 2.14 -11.77
C ASN A 191 -25.95 2.58 -10.46
N HIS A 192 -26.51 3.80 -10.40
CA HIS A 192 -27.14 4.35 -9.18
C HIS A 192 -26.27 4.07 -7.93
N CYS A 193 -25.02 4.55 -7.98
CA CYS A 193 -24.01 4.23 -6.97
C CYS A 193 -24.38 4.82 -5.60
N PRO A 194 -24.53 4.00 -4.53
CA PRO A 194 -24.85 4.49 -3.20
C PRO A 194 -23.68 5.26 -2.56
N SER A 195 -22.45 5.02 -3.04
CA SER A 195 -21.21 5.54 -2.45
C SER A 195 -20.59 6.68 -3.25
N LEU A 196 -21.36 7.47 -4.02
CA LEU A 196 -20.83 8.62 -4.79
C LEU A 196 -20.15 9.68 -3.92
N ARG A 197 -20.57 9.80 -2.66
CA ARG A 197 -20.03 10.78 -1.70
C ARG A 197 -18.87 10.21 -0.86
N ASP A 198 -18.59 8.90 -1.01
CA ASP A 198 -17.48 8.23 -0.36
C ASP A 198 -16.20 8.32 -1.21
N TYR A 199 -15.17 7.58 -0.83
CA TYR A 199 -13.88 7.63 -1.53
C TYR A 199 -13.89 6.74 -2.80
N PRO A 200 -13.42 7.28 -3.94
CA PRO A 200 -12.97 8.64 -4.24
C PRO A 200 -14.14 9.61 -4.41
N LYS A 201 -14.22 10.62 -3.54
CA LYS A 201 -15.37 11.52 -3.38
C LYS A 201 -15.65 12.36 -4.63
N THR A 202 -16.90 12.35 -5.12
CA THR A 202 -17.38 13.23 -6.19
C THR A 202 -18.61 14.04 -5.77
N PHE A 203 -18.80 15.18 -6.42
CA PHE A 203 -19.98 16.04 -6.33
C PHE A 203 -20.74 16.12 -7.66
N ALA A 204 -20.44 15.19 -8.59
CA ALA A 204 -21.12 15.12 -9.89
C ALA A 204 -22.65 15.13 -9.71
N PRO A 205 -23.38 15.94 -10.48
CA PRO A 205 -24.84 15.98 -10.43
C PRO A 205 -25.48 14.72 -11.05
N ILE A 206 -24.75 14.07 -11.97
CA ILE A 206 -25.16 12.85 -12.65
C ILE A 206 -24.22 11.71 -12.22
N ASP A 207 -24.76 10.54 -11.94
CA ASP A 207 -23.99 9.35 -11.59
C ASP A 207 -23.19 8.81 -12.78
N PRO A 208 -21.83 8.90 -12.76
CA PRO A 208 -20.99 8.41 -13.86
C PRO A 208 -20.65 6.91 -13.73
N SER A 209 -21.10 6.23 -12.69
CA SER A 209 -20.62 4.88 -12.33
C SER A 209 -20.86 3.84 -13.45
N SER A 210 -21.99 3.93 -14.17
CA SER A 210 -22.25 3.02 -15.28
C SER A 210 -21.26 3.21 -16.45
N TRP A 211 -20.97 4.46 -16.80
CA TRP A 211 -20.00 4.77 -17.84
C TRP A 211 -18.57 4.36 -17.43
N ASN A 212 -18.17 4.71 -16.21
CA ASN A 212 -16.85 4.34 -15.67
C ASN A 212 -16.65 2.83 -15.65
N TYR A 213 -17.67 2.05 -15.24
CA TYR A 213 -17.64 0.59 -15.22
C TYR A 213 -17.43 0.01 -16.62
N LYS A 214 -18.27 0.43 -17.58
CA LYS A 214 -18.19 -0.04 -18.99
C LYS A 214 -16.86 0.32 -19.62
N MET A 215 -16.37 1.52 -19.36
CA MET A 215 -15.08 2.00 -19.88
C MET A 215 -13.92 1.18 -19.31
N LYS A 216 -13.87 0.94 -18.00
CA LYS A 216 -12.82 0.11 -17.39
C LYS A 216 -12.86 -1.32 -17.92
N LYS A 217 -14.05 -1.95 -18.00
CA LYS A 217 -14.20 -3.28 -18.59
C LYS A 217 -13.62 -3.34 -20.00
N LYS A 218 -13.91 -2.35 -20.86
CA LYS A 218 -13.38 -2.26 -22.22
C LYS A 218 -11.86 -2.11 -22.25
N LEU A 219 -11.30 -1.28 -21.38
CA LEU A 219 -9.87 -0.95 -21.38
C LEU A 219 -9.00 -2.09 -20.83
N PHE A 220 -9.46 -2.82 -19.82
CA PHE A 220 -8.70 -3.92 -19.24
C PHE A 220 -8.77 -5.21 -20.08
N ALA A 221 -9.80 -5.39 -20.92
CA ALA A 221 -10.01 -6.61 -21.69
C ALA A 221 -8.80 -7.00 -22.57
N PRO A 222 -8.20 -6.10 -23.41
CA PRO A 222 -7.11 -6.46 -24.31
C PRO A 222 -5.73 -6.58 -23.66
N LEU A 223 -5.57 -6.16 -22.40
CA LEU A 223 -4.24 -6.04 -21.77
C LEU A 223 -3.64 -7.41 -21.43
N ASN A 224 -2.32 -7.54 -21.67
CA ASN A 224 -1.49 -8.57 -21.05
C ASN A 224 -1.14 -8.11 -19.63
N ILE A 225 -2.03 -8.39 -18.68
CA ILE A 225 -1.96 -7.89 -17.31
C ILE A 225 -2.07 -9.02 -16.29
N THR A 226 -1.22 -8.96 -15.26
CA THR A 226 -1.35 -9.75 -14.04
C THR A 226 -1.75 -8.83 -12.89
N PHE A 227 -2.86 -9.17 -12.22
CA PHE A 227 -3.24 -8.48 -11.00
C PHE A 227 -2.48 -9.04 -9.79
N VAL A 228 -2.11 -8.17 -8.88
CA VAL A 228 -1.60 -8.53 -7.56
C VAL A 228 -2.56 -8.00 -6.51
N SER A 229 -2.87 -8.80 -5.53
CA SER A 229 -3.68 -8.42 -4.38
C SER A 229 -2.88 -8.59 -3.09
N PRO A 230 -2.90 -7.61 -2.17
CA PRO A 230 -2.33 -7.77 -0.84
C PRO A 230 -3.06 -8.78 0.06
N SER A 231 -4.28 -9.17 -0.30
CA SER A 231 -5.11 -10.12 0.46
C SER A 231 -5.75 -11.17 -0.43
N GLN A 232 -6.03 -12.34 0.12
CA GLN A 232 -6.84 -13.37 -0.54
C GLN A 232 -8.26 -12.86 -0.77
N TRP A 233 -8.84 -12.14 0.20
CA TRP A 233 -10.16 -11.53 0.10
C TRP A 233 -10.34 -10.69 -1.17
N LEU A 234 -9.42 -9.76 -1.46
CA LEU A 234 -9.54 -8.90 -2.64
C LEU A 234 -9.27 -9.68 -3.95
N CYS A 235 -8.39 -10.67 -3.92
CA CYS A 235 -8.18 -11.58 -5.06
C CYS A 235 -9.47 -12.35 -5.39
N ASP A 236 -10.20 -12.83 -4.38
CA ASP A 236 -11.46 -13.55 -4.57
C ASP A 236 -12.62 -12.62 -5.04
N LEU A 237 -12.60 -11.35 -4.65
CA LEU A 237 -13.50 -10.35 -5.22
C LEU A 237 -13.19 -10.09 -6.71
N GLN A 238 -11.90 -9.96 -7.07
CA GLN A 238 -11.50 -9.77 -8.47
C GLN A 238 -12.04 -10.91 -9.34
N LYS A 239 -11.97 -12.16 -8.88
CA LYS A 239 -12.50 -13.35 -9.59
C LYS A 239 -14.02 -13.34 -9.76
N GLN A 240 -14.77 -12.54 -8.98
CA GLN A 240 -16.21 -12.37 -9.13
C GLN A 240 -16.59 -11.18 -10.02
N SER A 241 -15.61 -10.39 -10.46
CA SER A 241 -15.80 -9.17 -11.25
C SER A 241 -15.67 -9.42 -12.77
N PHE A 242 -15.76 -8.37 -13.57
CA PHE A 242 -15.46 -8.45 -15.01
C PHE A 242 -13.99 -8.76 -15.31
N LEU A 243 -13.12 -8.79 -14.31
CA LEU A 243 -11.70 -9.16 -14.42
C LEU A 243 -11.44 -10.64 -14.14
N LYS A 244 -12.47 -11.46 -13.93
CA LYS A 244 -12.38 -12.86 -13.49
C LYS A 244 -11.43 -13.74 -14.32
N ASP A 245 -11.30 -13.44 -15.61
CA ASP A 245 -10.48 -14.20 -16.55
C ASP A 245 -9.01 -13.74 -16.58
N LYS A 246 -8.67 -12.69 -15.82
CA LYS A 246 -7.29 -12.21 -15.68
C LYS A 246 -6.60 -12.87 -14.47
N PRO A 247 -5.31 -13.21 -14.58
CA PRO A 247 -4.58 -13.79 -13.46
C PRO A 247 -4.51 -12.82 -12.28
N CYS A 248 -4.69 -13.35 -11.06
CA CYS A 248 -4.50 -12.64 -9.81
C CYS A 248 -3.59 -13.45 -8.88
N VAL A 249 -2.55 -12.81 -8.36
CA VAL A 249 -1.58 -13.39 -7.43
C VAL A 249 -1.67 -12.65 -6.10
N VAL A 250 -1.61 -13.38 -4.99
CA VAL A 250 -1.55 -12.77 -3.67
C VAL A 250 -0.10 -12.51 -3.28
N ILE A 251 0.25 -11.23 -3.09
CA ILE A 251 1.52 -10.79 -2.51
C ILE A 251 1.17 -9.77 -1.42
N ASN A 252 1.30 -10.18 -0.17
CA ASN A 252 0.94 -9.33 0.96
C ASN A 252 1.81 -8.07 1.04
N ASN A 253 1.29 -7.02 1.68
CA ASN A 253 2.10 -5.87 2.04
C ASN A 253 3.23 -6.30 2.98
N GLY A 254 4.39 -5.66 2.84
CA GLY A 254 5.52 -5.88 3.73
C GLY A 254 5.62 -4.81 4.81
N VAL A 255 6.22 -5.17 5.94
CA VAL A 255 6.62 -4.27 7.02
C VAL A 255 8.14 -4.21 7.15
N ASP A 256 8.66 -3.02 7.44
CA ASP A 256 10.10 -2.80 7.64
C ASP A 256 10.54 -3.27 9.03
N MET A 257 11.17 -4.45 9.08
CA MET A 257 11.60 -5.08 10.33
C MET A 257 12.76 -4.34 11.01
N SER A 258 13.46 -3.46 10.30
CA SER A 258 14.51 -2.61 10.88
C SER A 258 13.92 -1.37 11.60
N VAL A 259 12.71 -0.97 11.23
CA VAL A 259 11.98 0.14 11.85
C VAL A 259 11.02 -0.38 12.92
N PHE A 260 10.17 -1.34 12.57
CA PHE A 260 9.16 -1.88 13.49
C PHE A 260 9.71 -3.14 14.18
N HIS A 261 10.07 -2.97 15.43
CA HIS A 261 10.53 -4.03 16.33
C HIS A 261 10.26 -3.62 17.79
N PRO A 262 10.22 -4.56 18.73
CA PRO A 262 10.01 -4.23 20.12
C PRO A 262 11.11 -3.30 20.66
N ILE A 263 10.72 -2.18 21.23
CA ILE A 263 11.61 -1.23 21.91
C ILE A 263 11.08 -0.86 23.29
N LYS A 264 11.97 -0.51 24.20
CA LYS A 264 11.59 0.18 25.43
C LYS A 264 11.44 1.67 25.12
N SER A 265 10.38 2.28 25.63
CA SER A 265 10.13 3.70 25.41
C SER A 265 9.51 4.35 26.64
N ASN A 266 9.49 5.68 26.66
CA ASN A 266 8.91 6.48 27.73
C ASN A 266 7.48 6.99 27.40
N VAL A 267 6.85 6.45 26.36
CA VAL A 267 5.50 6.93 25.91
C VAL A 267 4.44 6.77 27.00
N ARG A 268 4.58 5.80 27.90
CA ARG A 268 3.65 5.65 29.04
C ARG A 268 3.73 6.83 30.02
N GLU A 269 4.92 7.36 30.27
CA GLU A 269 5.14 8.54 31.10
C GLU A 269 4.72 9.80 30.34
N GLU A 270 5.18 9.95 29.08
CA GLU A 270 4.92 11.12 28.25
C GLU A 270 3.42 11.41 28.06
N TYR A 271 2.64 10.37 27.93
CA TYR A 271 1.18 10.48 27.74
C TYR A 271 0.37 10.24 29.03
N GLY A 272 1.01 10.14 30.20
CA GLY A 272 0.34 9.94 31.48
C GLY A 272 -0.46 8.64 31.57
N ILE A 273 -0.01 7.59 30.85
CA ILE A 273 -0.67 6.27 30.83
C ILE A 273 -0.41 5.54 32.16
N GLY A 274 0.83 5.61 32.66
CA GLY A 274 1.25 4.92 33.88
C GLY A 274 1.11 3.40 33.76
N ASN A 275 0.60 2.77 34.81
CA ASN A 275 0.40 1.32 34.88
C ASN A 275 -0.92 0.81 34.30
N ARG A 276 -1.71 1.69 33.66
CA ARG A 276 -2.99 1.28 33.05
C ARG A 276 -2.77 0.34 31.87
N LYS A 277 -3.71 -0.56 31.62
CA LYS A 277 -3.75 -1.41 30.43
C LYS A 277 -3.95 -0.54 29.20
N MET A 278 -2.97 -0.53 28.31
CA MET A 278 -2.93 0.32 27.11
C MET A 278 -3.53 -0.40 25.90
N ILE A 279 -4.67 0.06 25.44
CA ILE A 279 -5.33 -0.37 24.21
C ILE A 279 -4.95 0.63 23.12
N LEU A 280 -4.25 0.21 22.08
CA LEU A 280 -3.80 1.09 21.02
C LEU A 280 -4.68 0.94 19.76
N ALA A 281 -5.07 2.07 19.16
CA ALA A 281 -5.60 2.12 17.81
C ALA A 281 -4.86 3.17 16.97
N VAL A 282 -4.46 2.81 15.75
CA VAL A 282 -3.77 3.71 14.81
C VAL A 282 -4.62 3.86 13.56
N ALA A 283 -5.09 5.07 13.30
CA ALA A 283 -5.98 5.37 12.17
C ALA A 283 -5.52 6.63 11.43
N GLY A 284 -5.75 6.69 10.13
CA GLY A 284 -5.52 7.89 9.31
C GLY A 284 -6.68 8.89 9.41
N GLY A 285 -7.14 9.18 10.64
CA GLY A 285 -8.31 9.97 10.98
C GLY A 285 -9.56 9.12 11.27
N LEU A 286 -10.46 9.70 12.04
CA LEU A 286 -11.76 9.09 12.39
C LEU A 286 -12.68 9.09 11.16
N ALA A 287 -12.86 7.93 10.56
CA ALA A 287 -13.79 7.69 9.45
C ALA A 287 -14.68 6.49 9.77
N THR A 288 -15.97 6.53 9.35
CA THR A 288 -16.94 5.45 9.59
C THR A 288 -16.39 4.10 9.15
N ARG A 289 -15.84 4.00 7.94
CA ARG A 289 -15.21 2.78 7.41
C ARG A 289 -14.09 2.23 8.32
N LYS A 290 -13.37 3.10 9.01
CA LYS A 290 -12.28 2.74 9.93
C LYS A 290 -12.74 2.48 11.37
N GLY A 291 -14.04 2.29 11.58
CA GLY A 291 -14.57 1.94 12.88
C GLY A 291 -14.71 3.11 13.85
N LYS A 292 -14.88 4.35 13.33
CA LYS A 292 -15.04 5.56 14.13
C LYS A 292 -16.00 5.37 15.32
N ASP A 293 -17.18 4.80 15.07
CA ASP A 293 -18.25 4.73 16.09
C ASP A 293 -17.87 3.75 17.20
N TYR A 294 -17.16 2.68 16.88
CA TYR A 294 -16.61 1.73 17.87
C TYR A 294 -15.52 2.39 18.71
N LEU A 295 -14.58 3.11 18.06
CA LEU A 295 -13.48 3.80 18.75
C LEU A 295 -13.99 4.91 19.69
N LEU A 296 -15.07 5.62 19.33
CA LEU A 296 -15.66 6.66 20.16
C LEU A 296 -16.53 6.09 21.29
N LYS A 297 -17.14 4.91 21.10
CA LYS A 297 -17.94 4.23 22.12
C LYS A 297 -17.08 3.49 23.15
N LEU A 298 -15.96 2.91 22.73
CA LEU A 298 -15.11 2.05 23.57
C LEU A 298 -14.73 2.68 24.91
N PRO A 299 -14.28 3.95 25.01
CA PRO A 299 -13.89 4.54 26.29
C PRO A 299 -14.97 4.49 27.39
N SER A 300 -16.24 4.54 27.02
CA SER A 300 -17.37 4.45 27.99
C SER A 300 -17.57 3.04 28.57
N LEU A 301 -16.95 2.02 27.96
CA LEU A 301 -17.04 0.62 28.33
C LEU A 301 -15.79 0.11 29.06
N LEU A 302 -14.71 0.91 29.08
CA LEU A 302 -13.45 0.55 29.72
C LEU A 302 -13.53 0.63 31.24
N ASN A 303 -12.72 -0.17 31.93
CA ASN A 303 -12.47 -0.11 33.34
C ASN A 303 -11.56 1.09 33.70
N GLU A 304 -11.40 1.40 34.99
CA GLU A 304 -10.56 2.52 35.45
C GLU A 304 -9.05 2.30 35.20
N ASP A 305 -8.63 1.04 35.14
CA ASP A 305 -7.27 0.63 34.84
C ASP A 305 -7.01 0.38 33.34
N GLU A 306 -7.98 0.69 32.46
CA GLU A 306 -7.87 0.55 31.01
C GLU A 306 -7.88 1.93 30.35
N VAL A 307 -7.08 2.12 29.28
CA VAL A 307 -7.02 3.37 28.50
C VAL A 307 -6.88 3.09 27.00
N LEU A 308 -7.70 3.75 26.19
CA LEU A 308 -7.56 3.76 24.74
C LEU A 308 -6.60 4.87 24.31
N VAL A 309 -5.54 4.53 23.62
CA VAL A 309 -4.65 5.49 22.95
C VAL A 309 -4.98 5.47 21.44
N LEU A 310 -5.45 6.60 20.93
CA LEU A 310 -5.93 6.73 19.55
C LEU A 310 -5.01 7.66 18.76
N VAL A 311 -4.21 7.10 17.85
CA VAL A 311 -3.19 7.81 17.07
C VAL A 311 -3.68 8.08 15.65
N GLY A 312 -3.29 9.23 15.10
CA GLY A 312 -3.56 9.62 13.70
C GLY A 312 -4.83 10.45 13.54
N LEU A 313 -5.28 11.13 14.58
CA LEU A 313 -6.40 12.09 14.52
C LEU A 313 -6.07 13.25 13.57
N LYS A 314 -7.02 13.65 12.75
CA LYS A 314 -6.93 14.90 11.99
C LYS A 314 -7.22 16.09 12.89
N LYS A 315 -6.64 17.24 12.55
CA LYS A 315 -6.89 18.51 13.27
C LYS A 315 -8.40 18.73 13.49
N GLY A 316 -8.79 18.94 14.74
CA GLY A 316 -10.18 19.14 15.18
C GLY A 316 -10.97 17.87 15.47
N GLN A 317 -10.42 16.68 15.21
CA GLN A 317 -11.08 15.42 15.57
C GLN A 317 -10.94 15.07 17.06
N GLU A 318 -10.02 15.69 17.76
CA GLU A 318 -9.88 15.57 19.23
C GLU A 318 -11.13 15.99 19.95
N ALA A 319 -11.84 17.00 19.42
CA ALA A 319 -13.12 17.47 19.96
C ALA A 319 -14.25 16.44 19.87
N LEU A 320 -14.07 15.36 19.09
CA LEU A 320 -15.04 14.27 19.00
C LEU A 320 -14.84 13.21 20.09
N LEU A 321 -13.70 13.22 20.76
CA LEU A 321 -13.41 12.26 21.81
C LEU A 321 -14.27 12.53 23.04
N PRO A 322 -14.74 11.48 23.75
CA PRO A 322 -15.47 11.67 25.00
C PRO A 322 -14.56 12.31 26.07
N THR A 323 -15.15 13.17 26.89
CA THR A 323 -14.45 13.83 28.00
C THR A 323 -14.28 12.84 29.15
N THR A 324 -13.20 12.08 29.12
CA THR A 324 -12.84 11.06 30.12
C THR A 324 -11.34 10.85 30.14
N ASN A 325 -10.81 10.35 31.27
CA ASN A 325 -9.41 9.94 31.41
C ASN A 325 -9.11 8.58 30.75
N LYS A 326 -10.12 7.91 30.19
CA LYS A 326 -10.00 6.58 29.55
C LYS A 326 -9.65 6.65 28.05
N VAL A 327 -9.48 7.83 27.49
CA VAL A 327 -9.04 8.01 26.11
C VAL A 327 -7.98 9.11 26.00
N ILE A 328 -6.92 8.82 25.21
CA ILE A 328 -5.85 9.75 24.87
C ILE A 328 -5.81 9.86 23.33
N GLY A 329 -6.01 11.07 22.82
CA GLY A 329 -5.96 11.35 21.38
C GLY A 329 -4.64 11.94 20.94
N ILE A 330 -3.98 11.36 19.93
CA ILE A 330 -2.73 11.81 19.34
C ILE A 330 -2.97 12.12 17.87
N GLN A 331 -2.69 13.36 17.42
CA GLN A 331 -2.88 13.71 16.00
C GLN A 331 -1.89 12.97 15.11
N ARG A 332 -0.61 13.07 15.42
CA ARG A 332 0.47 12.41 14.69
C ARG A 332 1.63 12.17 15.64
N SER A 333 2.25 11.02 15.52
CA SER A 333 3.54 10.78 16.19
C SER A 333 4.59 11.80 15.73
N LYS A 334 5.38 12.31 16.66
CA LYS A 334 6.43 13.32 16.42
C LYS A 334 7.58 12.70 15.62
N THR A 335 7.90 11.44 15.94
CA THR A 335 8.97 10.68 15.31
C THR A 335 8.49 9.26 14.94
N PRO A 336 9.19 8.55 14.03
CA PRO A 336 8.94 7.13 13.81
C PRO A 336 9.11 6.29 15.07
N ASP A 337 10.13 6.58 15.90
CA ASP A 337 10.43 5.85 17.14
C ASP A 337 9.31 5.98 18.18
N GLU A 338 8.66 7.14 18.25
CA GLU A 338 7.49 7.33 19.11
C GLU A 338 6.33 6.40 18.68
N LEU A 339 6.08 6.26 17.38
CA LEU A 339 5.06 5.34 16.89
C LEU A 339 5.42 3.89 17.20
N VAL A 340 6.66 3.49 17.02
CA VAL A 340 7.18 2.17 17.37
C VAL A 340 7.07 1.94 18.87
N GLY A 341 7.38 2.95 19.68
CA GLY A 341 7.20 2.93 21.14
C GLY A 341 5.74 2.72 21.56
N LEU A 342 4.81 3.41 20.91
CA LEU A 342 3.36 3.24 21.15
C LEU A 342 2.90 1.81 20.85
N TYR A 343 3.34 1.23 19.72
CA TYR A 343 3.06 -0.18 19.44
C TYR A 343 3.72 -1.11 20.46
N SER A 344 4.99 -0.86 20.79
CA SER A 344 5.76 -1.73 21.71
C SER A 344 5.22 -1.73 23.15
N GLU A 345 4.73 -0.59 23.63
CA GLU A 345 4.20 -0.44 24.99
C GLU A 345 2.70 -0.79 25.11
N ALA A 346 1.99 -0.93 23.99
CA ALA A 346 0.59 -1.31 24.02
C ALA A 346 0.41 -2.76 24.49
N ASP A 347 -0.58 -3.00 25.35
CA ASP A 347 -0.95 -4.35 25.80
C ASP A 347 -1.75 -5.09 24.70
N VAL A 348 -2.52 -4.36 23.90
CA VAL A 348 -3.27 -4.87 22.75
C VAL A 348 -3.43 -3.77 21.69
N PHE A 349 -3.30 -4.14 20.43
CA PHE A 349 -3.66 -3.28 19.29
C PHE A 349 -5.04 -3.64 18.76
N ILE A 350 -5.90 -2.64 18.53
CA ILE A 350 -7.22 -2.85 17.97
C ILE A 350 -7.39 -2.19 16.62
N ASN A 351 -8.03 -2.89 15.70
CA ASN A 351 -8.40 -2.36 14.39
C ASN A 351 -9.85 -2.71 14.04
N PRO A 352 -10.85 -1.98 14.61
CA PRO A 352 -12.27 -2.26 14.39
C PRO A 352 -12.75 -1.68 13.05
N THR A 353 -11.96 -1.88 11.98
CA THR A 353 -12.31 -1.42 10.64
C THR A 353 -13.49 -2.19 10.08
N LEU A 354 -14.40 -1.50 9.37
CA LEU A 354 -15.55 -2.12 8.71
C LEU A 354 -15.23 -2.57 7.28
N GLU A 355 -14.13 -2.08 6.72
CA GLU A 355 -13.56 -2.53 5.45
C GLU A 355 -12.12 -2.06 5.32
N ASP A 356 -11.21 -2.99 5.12
CA ASP A 356 -9.82 -2.72 4.72
C ASP A 356 -9.28 -3.86 3.87
N ASN A 357 -8.43 -3.53 2.90
CA ASN A 357 -7.85 -4.56 2.05
C ASN A 357 -6.78 -5.38 2.80
N PHE A 358 -5.73 -4.71 3.27
CA PHE A 358 -4.64 -5.35 4.03
C PHE A 358 -3.89 -4.28 4.83
N PRO A 359 -4.37 -3.95 6.05
CA PRO A 359 -3.88 -2.80 6.80
C PRO A 359 -2.44 -3.01 7.29
N THR A 360 -1.54 -2.12 6.88
CA THR A 360 -0.13 -2.16 7.34
C THR A 360 0.00 -1.94 8.83
N THR A 361 -0.95 -1.25 9.46
CA THR A 361 -0.99 -1.06 10.93
C THR A 361 -1.08 -2.38 11.71
N ASN A 362 -1.75 -3.40 11.15
CA ASN A 362 -1.75 -4.73 11.74
C ASN A 362 -0.35 -5.36 11.66
N LEU A 363 0.36 -5.18 10.54
CA LEU A 363 1.72 -5.70 10.36
C LEU A 363 2.71 -5.00 11.29
N GLU A 364 2.55 -3.69 11.46
CA GLU A 364 3.35 -2.85 12.36
C GLU A 364 3.18 -3.31 13.81
N ALA A 365 1.94 -3.59 14.24
CA ALA A 365 1.64 -4.14 15.56
C ALA A 365 2.30 -5.52 15.79
N LEU A 366 2.14 -6.46 14.83
CA LEU A 366 2.81 -7.77 14.90
C LEU A 366 4.33 -7.62 14.98
N ALA A 367 4.91 -6.76 14.16
CA ALA A 367 6.35 -6.52 14.14
C ALA A 367 6.88 -5.96 15.46
N CYS A 368 6.08 -5.19 16.20
CA CYS A 368 6.39 -4.70 17.54
C CYS A 368 6.00 -5.69 18.67
N GLY A 369 5.62 -6.91 18.34
CA GLY A 369 5.25 -7.95 19.31
C GLY A 369 3.90 -7.71 20.00
N THR A 370 2.98 -6.95 19.37
CA THR A 370 1.71 -6.57 19.99
C THR A 370 0.55 -7.35 19.38
N PRO A 371 -0.23 -8.06 20.23
CA PRO A 371 -1.36 -8.84 19.77
C PRO A 371 -2.50 -7.96 19.24
N ILE A 372 -3.25 -8.51 18.28
CA ILE A 372 -4.25 -7.77 17.52
C ILE A 372 -5.67 -8.25 17.86
N VAL A 373 -6.61 -7.30 18.02
CA VAL A 373 -8.03 -7.57 17.90
C VAL A 373 -8.60 -6.80 16.71
N THR A 374 -9.23 -7.51 15.78
CA THR A 374 -9.81 -6.90 14.58
C THR A 374 -11.15 -7.51 14.23
N PHE A 375 -11.99 -6.80 13.48
CA PHE A 375 -13.17 -7.38 12.89
C PHE A 375 -12.87 -8.34 11.75
N ASN A 376 -13.72 -9.34 11.57
CA ASN A 376 -13.70 -10.22 10.41
C ASN A 376 -14.19 -9.47 9.17
N THR A 377 -13.27 -8.74 8.54
CA THR A 377 -13.55 -7.90 7.38
C THR A 377 -12.34 -7.73 6.49
N GLY A 378 -12.56 -7.85 5.17
CA GLY A 378 -11.49 -7.69 4.19
C GLY A 378 -10.30 -8.60 4.47
N GLY A 379 -9.11 -8.11 4.18
CA GLY A 379 -7.85 -8.79 4.54
C GLY A 379 -7.35 -8.44 5.94
N SER A 380 -8.12 -7.69 6.75
CA SER A 380 -7.70 -7.36 8.13
C SER A 380 -7.60 -8.59 9.02
N ALA A 381 -8.51 -9.55 8.82
CA ALA A 381 -8.53 -10.80 9.58
C ALA A 381 -7.44 -11.79 9.15
N GLU A 382 -6.96 -11.73 7.89
CA GLU A 382 -6.01 -12.70 7.34
C GLU A 382 -4.65 -12.72 8.07
N VAL A 383 -4.30 -11.63 8.74
CA VAL A 383 -3.01 -11.53 9.45
C VAL A 383 -3.06 -12.11 10.86
N VAL A 384 -4.25 -12.39 11.40
CA VAL A 384 -4.44 -12.80 12.81
C VAL A 384 -4.62 -14.31 12.92
N THR A 385 -3.87 -14.92 13.83
CA THR A 385 -4.03 -16.31 14.26
C THR A 385 -4.35 -16.36 15.76
N SER A 386 -4.76 -17.51 16.28
CA SER A 386 -5.00 -17.69 17.73
C SER A 386 -3.79 -17.38 18.60
N GLU A 387 -2.58 -17.41 18.04
CA GLU A 387 -1.32 -17.11 18.73
C GLU A 387 -0.95 -15.62 18.66
N THR A 388 -1.56 -14.86 17.74
CA THR A 388 -1.21 -13.45 17.50
C THR A 388 -2.36 -12.48 17.79
N GLY A 389 -3.52 -13.00 18.17
CA GLY A 389 -4.67 -12.14 18.50
C GLY A 389 -6.01 -12.82 18.35
N LEU A 390 -7.06 -12.01 18.20
CA LEU A 390 -8.43 -12.48 18.08
C LEU A 390 -9.16 -11.75 16.96
N VAL A 391 -9.97 -12.48 16.20
CA VAL A 391 -10.88 -11.95 15.16
C VAL A 391 -12.30 -12.01 15.70
N VAL A 392 -13.02 -10.92 15.54
CA VAL A 392 -14.38 -10.73 16.05
C VAL A 392 -15.33 -10.47 14.87
N ASP A 393 -16.58 -10.85 14.99
CA ASP A 393 -17.57 -10.58 13.95
C ASP A 393 -17.69 -9.10 13.65
N LYS A 394 -17.83 -8.78 12.36
CA LYS A 394 -17.90 -7.39 11.88
C LYS A 394 -19.06 -6.63 12.57
N GLY A 395 -18.71 -5.62 13.33
CA GLY A 395 -19.69 -4.75 13.99
C GLY A 395 -20.10 -5.19 15.39
N ASP A 396 -19.59 -6.30 15.89
CA ASP A 396 -19.89 -6.79 17.24
C ASP A 396 -19.04 -6.03 18.28
N MET A 397 -19.67 -5.08 18.98
CA MET A 397 -19.01 -4.27 20.02
C MET A 397 -18.74 -5.06 21.30
N ASP A 398 -19.63 -5.95 21.67
CA ASP A 398 -19.50 -6.76 22.89
C ASP A 398 -18.43 -7.83 22.69
N GLY A 399 -18.40 -8.44 21.53
CA GLY A 399 -17.31 -9.34 21.10
C GLY A 399 -15.96 -8.64 21.05
N LEU A 400 -15.89 -7.40 20.54
CA LEU A 400 -14.68 -6.59 20.52
C LEU A 400 -14.14 -6.35 21.94
N LEU A 401 -15.00 -5.92 22.87
CA LEU A 401 -14.62 -5.69 24.27
C LEU A 401 -14.20 -6.99 24.97
N SER A 402 -14.94 -8.08 24.75
CA SER A 402 -14.60 -9.40 25.29
C SER A 402 -13.23 -9.90 24.80
N ALA A 403 -12.95 -9.75 23.50
CA ALA A 403 -11.65 -10.12 22.90
C ALA A 403 -10.49 -9.28 23.45
N ILE A 404 -10.69 -7.96 23.60
CA ILE A 404 -9.72 -7.08 24.25
C ILE A 404 -9.39 -7.59 25.65
N ARG A 405 -10.40 -7.81 26.48
CA ARG A 405 -10.20 -8.30 27.87
C ARG A 405 -9.58 -9.68 27.95
N THR A 406 -9.88 -10.55 27.01
CA THR A 406 -9.23 -11.88 26.92
C THR A 406 -7.73 -11.73 26.76
N ILE A 407 -7.27 -10.83 25.86
CA ILE A 407 -5.84 -10.58 25.65
C ILE A 407 -5.23 -9.89 26.88
N LEU A 408 -5.88 -8.86 27.41
CA LEU A 408 -5.39 -8.14 28.59
C LEU A 408 -5.23 -9.05 29.83
N ASN A 409 -6.14 -9.99 30.03
CA ASN A 409 -6.09 -10.96 31.14
C ASN A 409 -5.02 -12.03 30.95
N LYS A 410 -4.76 -12.45 29.70
CA LYS A 410 -3.71 -13.43 29.39
C LYS A 410 -2.33 -12.80 29.49
N GLY A 411 -2.22 -11.50 29.23
CA GLY A 411 -0.98 -10.74 29.21
C GLY A 411 -0.30 -10.75 27.84
N LYS A 412 0.24 -9.59 27.45
CA LYS A 412 0.93 -9.39 26.15
C LYS A 412 2.10 -10.34 25.95
N GLU A 413 2.82 -10.66 27.01
CA GLU A 413 4.02 -11.51 27.03
C GLU A 413 3.78 -12.87 26.39
N GLN A 414 2.54 -13.38 26.47
CA GLN A 414 2.15 -14.66 25.87
C GLN A 414 2.02 -14.62 24.34
N TYR A 415 2.09 -13.43 23.75
CA TYR A 415 1.88 -13.20 22.32
C TYR A 415 3.12 -12.66 21.60
N VAL A 416 4.06 -12.02 22.31
CA VAL A 416 5.18 -11.27 21.72
C VAL A 416 5.96 -12.09 20.71
N ASP A 417 6.40 -13.29 21.08
CA ASP A 417 7.23 -14.14 20.22
C ASP A 417 6.47 -14.62 18.99
N ALA A 418 5.19 -15.00 19.14
CA ALA A 418 4.36 -15.43 18.02
C ALA A 418 4.06 -14.29 17.04
N CYS A 419 3.75 -13.09 17.56
CA CYS A 419 3.54 -11.89 16.75
C CYS A 419 4.80 -11.54 15.95
N ARG A 420 5.95 -11.49 16.63
CA ARG A 420 7.23 -11.16 16.01
C ARG A 420 7.62 -12.18 14.95
N LYS A 421 7.58 -13.48 15.28
CA LYS A 421 7.88 -14.56 14.33
C LYS A 421 7.01 -14.50 13.09
N LYS A 422 5.69 -14.27 13.25
CA LYS A 422 4.77 -14.16 12.12
C LYS A 422 5.09 -12.94 11.24
N ALA A 423 5.42 -11.79 11.83
CA ALA A 423 5.82 -10.61 11.06
C ALA A 423 7.12 -10.89 10.27
N GLU A 424 8.11 -11.54 10.88
CA GLU A 424 9.40 -11.86 10.24
C GLU A 424 9.25 -12.88 9.11
N SER A 425 8.49 -13.96 9.31
CA SER A 425 8.35 -15.02 8.30
C SER A 425 7.41 -14.64 7.16
N ASP A 426 6.28 -14.00 7.48
CA ASP A 426 5.19 -13.84 6.52
C ASP A 426 5.11 -12.44 5.94
N TYR A 427 5.59 -11.40 6.68
CA TYR A 427 5.34 -10.00 6.31
C TYR A 427 6.60 -9.12 6.25
N ASN A 428 7.80 -9.70 6.35
CA ASN A 428 9.03 -8.94 6.11
C ASN A 428 9.02 -8.37 4.68
N LYS A 429 9.29 -7.07 4.53
CA LYS A 429 9.21 -6.37 3.24
C LYS A 429 10.17 -6.91 2.19
N GLU A 430 11.38 -7.33 2.57
CA GLU A 430 12.34 -7.91 1.66
C GLU A 430 11.82 -9.22 1.05
N ILE A 431 11.19 -10.07 1.87
CA ILE A 431 10.58 -11.32 1.44
C ILE A 431 9.38 -11.04 0.53
N GLN A 432 8.46 -10.16 0.96
CA GLN A 432 7.24 -9.88 0.19
C GLN A 432 7.54 -9.17 -1.13
N TYR A 433 8.44 -8.19 -1.12
CA TYR A 433 8.79 -7.46 -2.35
C TYR A 433 9.72 -8.26 -3.27
N GLY A 434 10.48 -9.22 -2.73
CA GLY A 434 11.17 -10.23 -3.52
C GLY A 434 10.25 -11.06 -4.41
N LYS A 435 9.01 -11.36 -3.95
CA LYS A 435 8.00 -12.08 -4.74
C LYS A 435 7.56 -11.29 -6.00
N TYR A 436 7.59 -9.95 -5.97
CA TYR A 436 7.34 -9.15 -7.17
C TYR A 436 8.45 -9.33 -8.21
N ILE A 437 9.72 -9.42 -7.78
CA ILE A 437 10.85 -9.65 -8.68
C ILE A 437 10.69 -11.02 -9.37
N GLU A 438 10.33 -12.04 -8.62
CA GLU A 438 10.03 -13.37 -9.16
C GLU A 438 8.86 -13.32 -10.16
N LEU A 439 7.79 -12.59 -9.82
CA LEU A 439 6.64 -12.39 -10.71
C LEU A 439 7.07 -11.72 -12.03
N TYR A 440 7.90 -10.67 -11.97
CA TYR A 440 8.37 -9.98 -13.17
C TYR A 440 9.22 -10.90 -14.06
N LYS A 441 10.16 -11.66 -13.48
CA LYS A 441 10.94 -12.66 -14.21
C LYS A 441 10.04 -13.68 -14.92
N ASN A 442 9.02 -14.18 -14.21
CA ASN A 442 8.06 -15.15 -14.76
C ASN A 442 7.19 -14.56 -15.87
N ILE A 443 6.87 -13.27 -15.83
CA ILE A 443 6.10 -12.59 -16.89
C ILE A 443 6.96 -12.42 -18.15
N LEU A 444 8.22 -12.04 -18.01
CA LEU A 444 9.15 -11.81 -19.13
C LEU A 444 9.68 -13.10 -19.78
N SER A 445 9.60 -14.23 -19.08
CA SER A 445 10.01 -15.54 -19.62
C SER A 445 8.93 -16.23 -20.45
N ARG A 446 7.72 -15.69 -20.52
CA ARG A 446 6.59 -16.19 -21.33
C ARG A 446 6.58 -15.58 -22.73
#